data_5ca3d6c48f7bd782a8c2b8761c241c7c
#
_entry.id   5ca3d6c48f7bd782a8c2b8761c241c7c
#
_cell.length_a   1.000
_cell.length_b   1.000
_cell.length_c   1.000
_cell.angle_alpha   90.00
_cell.angle_beta   90.00
_cell.angle_gamma   90.00
#
_symmetry.space_group_name_H-M   'P 1'
#
loop_
_entity.id
_entity.type
_entity.pdbx_description
1 polymer ?
#
loop_
_entity_poly.entity_id
_entity_poly.type
_entity_poly.pdbx_seq_one_letter_code
_entity_poly.pdbx_strand_id
1 'polypeptide(L)'
;MIEEAAVLWRRLSVTEFVSNFQPDSGAEPLGAGATQYFLDNSSETEVYESIAEYKAAWGQRVLISAAWERFHAQYPIVLGPVSARRMTAVGYDLSGPEATTQLWRDHRLLVTVNLLGLPSVAVPTGLDSDGIPSGVQLIAPRNGDHIALAAARAVEQSVGTFTPLKKPAGMDLQNVIG
;
A
#
# COMPACT_ATOMS: atom_id res chain seq x y z
N MET A 1 10.29 -9.00 9.67
CA MET A 1 9.73 -9.29 8.32
C MET A 1 8.90 -8.14 7.76
N ILE A 2 7.80 -7.69 8.41
CA ILE A 2 6.94 -6.61 7.85
C ILE A 2 7.69 -5.28 7.79
N GLU A 3 8.31 -4.84 8.89
CA GLU A 3 9.04 -3.58 8.94
C GLU A 3 10.21 -3.55 7.94
N GLU A 4 10.98 -4.60 7.90
CA GLU A 4 12.10 -4.76 6.96
C GLU A 4 11.63 -4.70 5.50
N ALA A 5 10.52 -5.35 5.16
CA ALA A 5 9.94 -5.31 3.84
C ALA A 5 9.41 -3.91 3.48
N ALA A 6 8.77 -3.23 4.43
CA ALA A 6 8.24 -1.89 4.21
C ALA A 6 9.35 -0.86 3.98
N VAL A 7 10.43 -0.92 4.76
CA VAL A 7 11.62 -0.07 4.59
C VAL A 7 12.28 -0.36 3.23
N LEU A 8 12.46 -1.63 2.89
CA LEU A 8 13.02 -2.04 1.60
C LEU A 8 12.18 -1.52 0.43
N TRP A 9 10.85 -1.68 0.50
CA TRP A 9 9.96 -1.21 -0.55
C TRP A 9 9.98 0.31 -0.72
N ARG A 10 9.93 1.06 0.39
CA ARG A 10 10.04 2.52 0.35
C ARG A 10 11.33 2.97 -0.33
N ARG A 11 12.46 2.38 0.07
CA ARG A 11 13.77 2.73 -0.47
C ARG A 11 13.90 2.40 -1.96
N LEU A 12 13.40 1.24 -2.39
CA LEU A 12 13.34 0.87 -3.81
C LEU A 12 12.48 1.86 -4.60
N SER A 13 11.25 2.12 -4.14
CA SER A 13 10.30 3.01 -4.82
C SER A 13 10.83 4.43 -4.95
N VAL A 14 11.42 4.99 -3.90
CA VAL A 14 12.00 6.34 -3.93
C VAL A 14 13.22 6.38 -4.85
N THR A 15 14.08 5.34 -4.83
CA THR A 15 15.24 5.26 -5.74
C THR A 15 14.80 5.26 -7.21
N GLU A 16 13.81 4.43 -7.55
CA GLU A 16 13.27 4.36 -8.91
C GLU A 16 12.61 5.67 -9.31
N PHE A 17 11.86 6.29 -8.40
CA PHE A 17 11.25 7.58 -8.63
C PHE A 17 12.30 8.65 -8.93
N VAL A 18 13.29 8.82 -8.06
CA VAL A 18 14.38 9.81 -8.25
C VAL A 18 15.11 9.56 -9.58
N SER A 19 15.33 8.30 -9.97
CA SER A 19 15.96 7.95 -11.23
C SER A 19 15.11 8.31 -12.47
N ASN A 20 13.79 8.09 -12.39
CA ASN A 20 12.90 8.26 -13.54
C ASN A 20 12.46 9.72 -13.78
N PHE A 21 12.45 10.55 -12.73
CA PHE A 21 12.00 11.95 -12.80
C PHE A 21 13.15 12.96 -12.70
N GLN A 22 14.31 12.61 -13.23
CA GLN A 22 15.40 13.58 -13.46
C GLN A 22 14.97 14.61 -14.51
N PRO A 23 15.49 15.85 -14.45
CA PRO A 23 15.13 16.93 -15.40
C PRO A 23 15.24 16.53 -16.86
N ASP A 24 16.20 15.66 -17.20
CA ASP A 24 16.48 15.21 -18.56
C ASP A 24 15.89 13.83 -18.91
N SER A 25 15.02 13.28 -18.06
CA SER A 25 14.44 11.93 -18.25
C SER A 25 13.46 11.82 -19.41
N GLY A 26 12.95 12.95 -19.92
CA GLY A 26 11.86 12.99 -20.90
C GLY A 26 10.50 12.58 -20.36
N ALA A 27 10.39 12.33 -19.06
CA ALA A 27 9.09 12.03 -18.41
C ALA A 27 8.19 13.27 -18.38
N GLU A 28 6.89 13.07 -18.52
CA GLU A 28 5.92 14.16 -18.33
C GLU A 28 5.98 14.69 -16.89
N PRO A 29 5.86 16.01 -16.70
CA PRO A 29 5.87 16.60 -15.37
C PRO A 29 4.71 16.08 -14.51
N LEU A 30 4.99 15.76 -13.27
CA LEU A 30 3.97 15.42 -12.29
C LEU A 30 3.17 16.66 -11.89
N GLY A 31 1.92 16.48 -11.50
CA GLY A 31 1.14 17.54 -10.84
C GLY A 31 1.79 17.97 -9.52
N ALA A 32 1.54 19.22 -9.10
CA ALA A 32 2.20 19.84 -7.95
C ALA A 32 2.09 19.01 -6.65
N GLY A 33 0.93 18.41 -6.37
CA GLY A 33 0.73 17.55 -5.21
C GLY A 33 1.58 16.29 -5.24
N ALA A 34 1.63 15.60 -6.38
CA ALA A 34 2.47 14.41 -6.54
C ALA A 34 3.96 14.76 -6.40
N THR A 35 4.38 15.87 -7.01
CA THR A 35 5.76 16.37 -6.87
C THR A 35 6.12 16.62 -5.40
N GLN A 36 5.26 17.32 -4.66
CA GLN A 36 5.50 17.60 -3.24
C GLN A 36 5.59 16.31 -2.41
N TYR A 37 4.63 15.39 -2.60
CA TYR A 37 4.64 14.09 -1.92
C TYR A 37 5.96 13.33 -2.14
N PHE A 38 6.47 13.32 -3.37
CA PHE A 38 7.72 12.64 -3.68
C PHE A 38 8.96 13.36 -3.15
N LEU A 39 8.98 14.70 -3.15
CA LEU A 39 10.05 15.47 -2.52
C LEU A 39 10.13 15.20 -1.01
N ASP A 40 8.98 15.18 -0.33
CA ASP A 40 8.91 14.86 1.09
C ASP A 40 9.40 13.43 1.38
N ASN A 41 9.02 12.45 0.54
CA ASN A 41 9.52 11.09 0.68
C ASN A 41 11.03 10.98 0.43
N SER A 42 11.55 11.69 -0.56
CA SER A 42 12.97 11.65 -0.91
C SER A 42 13.84 12.27 0.17
N SER A 43 13.36 13.31 0.87
CA SER A 43 14.10 13.94 1.97
C SER A 43 14.29 13.03 3.17
N GLU A 44 13.40 12.04 3.37
CA GLU A 44 13.39 11.11 4.51
C GLU A 44 13.85 9.70 4.14
N THR A 45 14.32 9.49 2.91
CA THR A 45 14.65 8.14 2.43
C THR A 45 15.99 8.14 1.70
N GLU A 46 16.96 7.41 2.24
CA GLU A 46 18.22 7.17 1.54
C GLU A 46 17.98 6.36 0.27
N VAL A 47 18.41 6.87 -0.88
CA VAL A 47 18.37 6.17 -2.15
C VAL A 47 19.56 5.22 -2.32
N TYR A 48 19.44 4.26 -3.21
CA TYR A 48 20.58 3.43 -3.61
C TYR A 48 21.43 4.22 -4.63
N GLU A 49 22.71 4.40 -4.34
CA GLU A 49 23.61 5.20 -5.17
C GLU A 49 24.28 4.40 -6.29
N SER A 50 24.23 3.07 -6.19
CA SER A 50 24.86 2.19 -7.18
C SER A 50 23.94 1.05 -7.64
N ILE A 51 24.18 0.58 -8.87
CA ILE A 51 23.50 -0.62 -9.41
C ILE A 51 23.77 -1.85 -8.52
N ALA A 52 24.94 -1.93 -7.90
CA ALA A 52 25.28 -3.06 -7.03
C ALA A 52 24.41 -3.09 -5.78
N GLU A 53 24.22 -1.94 -5.12
CA GLU A 53 23.34 -1.80 -3.96
C GLU A 53 21.87 -2.06 -4.33
N TYR A 54 21.40 -1.50 -5.44
CA TYR A 54 20.04 -1.73 -5.93
C TYR A 54 19.78 -3.20 -6.21
N LYS A 55 20.71 -3.92 -6.85
CA LYS A 55 20.62 -5.36 -7.07
C LYS A 55 20.64 -6.16 -5.76
N ALA A 56 21.45 -5.75 -4.79
CA ALA A 56 21.49 -6.39 -3.47
C ALA A 56 20.14 -6.25 -2.74
N ALA A 57 19.48 -5.10 -2.87
CA ALA A 57 18.13 -4.88 -2.34
C ALA A 57 17.10 -5.85 -2.92
N TRP A 58 17.13 -6.12 -4.22
CA TRP A 58 16.29 -7.15 -4.84
C TRP A 58 16.64 -8.56 -4.34
N GLY A 59 17.92 -8.83 -4.04
CA GLY A 59 18.35 -10.06 -3.36
C GLY A 59 17.74 -10.19 -1.95
N GLN A 60 17.70 -9.11 -1.19
CA GLN A 60 17.06 -9.08 0.13
C GLN A 60 15.55 -9.39 0.05
N ARG A 61 14.85 -8.89 -0.98
CA ARG A 61 13.45 -9.25 -1.25
C ARG A 61 13.24 -10.76 -1.35
N VAL A 62 14.17 -11.49 -1.99
CA VAL A 62 14.09 -12.95 -2.11
C VAL A 62 14.14 -13.63 -0.73
N LEU A 63 15.01 -13.16 0.16
CA LEU A 63 15.11 -13.70 1.52
C LEU A 63 13.83 -13.45 2.33
N ILE A 64 13.27 -12.25 2.21
CA ILE A 64 11.99 -11.91 2.87
C ILE A 64 10.86 -12.77 2.29
N SER A 65 10.80 -12.95 0.97
CA SER A 65 9.81 -13.82 0.32
C SER A 65 9.88 -15.24 0.85
N ALA A 66 11.07 -15.83 0.94
CA ALA A 66 11.26 -17.18 1.48
C ALA A 66 10.81 -17.29 2.95
N ALA A 67 10.99 -16.25 3.76
CA ALA A 67 10.49 -16.23 5.13
C ALA A 67 8.94 -16.19 5.18
N TRP A 68 8.29 -15.41 4.30
CA TRP A 68 6.84 -15.38 4.17
C TRP A 68 6.27 -16.70 3.64
N GLU A 69 6.92 -17.37 2.69
CA GLU A 69 6.51 -18.70 2.22
C GLU A 69 6.52 -19.74 3.34
N ARG A 70 7.57 -19.76 4.18
CA ARG A 70 7.61 -20.62 5.38
C ARG A 70 6.50 -20.30 6.38
N PHE A 71 6.18 -19.03 6.56
CA PHE A 71 5.07 -18.61 7.41
C PHE A 71 3.72 -19.07 6.85
N HIS A 72 3.49 -18.85 5.57
CA HIS A 72 2.26 -19.27 4.89
C HIS A 72 2.08 -20.79 4.81
N ALA A 73 3.14 -21.58 4.88
CA ALA A 73 3.05 -23.03 4.99
C ALA A 73 2.35 -23.50 6.27
N GLN A 74 2.38 -22.67 7.32
CA GLN A 74 1.70 -22.93 8.60
C GLN A 74 0.39 -22.16 8.72
N TYR A 75 0.33 -20.96 8.16
CA TYR A 75 -0.80 -20.02 8.25
C TYR A 75 -1.21 -19.59 6.84
N PRO A 76 -2.14 -20.32 6.20
CA PRO A 76 -2.47 -20.11 4.79
C PRO A 76 -3.13 -18.75 4.50
N ILE A 77 -3.64 -18.07 5.53
CA ILE A 77 -4.21 -16.72 5.43
C ILE A 77 -3.66 -15.85 6.55
N VAL A 78 -3.25 -14.65 6.18
CA VAL A 78 -2.98 -13.55 7.12
C VAL A 78 -4.12 -12.54 6.99
N LEU A 79 -4.77 -12.25 8.10
CA LEU A 79 -5.76 -11.18 8.21
C LEU A 79 -5.12 -9.99 8.92
N GLY A 80 -5.25 -8.82 8.33
CA GLY A 80 -4.71 -7.60 8.91
C GLY A 80 -5.41 -6.35 8.40
N PRO A 81 -5.10 -5.18 8.95
CA PRO A 81 -5.65 -3.93 8.46
C PRO A 81 -4.99 -3.54 7.12
N VAL A 82 -5.70 -2.80 6.27
CA VAL A 82 -5.11 -2.12 5.11
C VAL A 82 -4.20 -1.00 5.58
N SER A 83 -4.65 -0.22 6.58
CA SER A 83 -3.86 0.80 7.27
C SER A 83 -3.93 0.57 8.77
N ALA A 84 -2.80 0.72 9.47
CA ALA A 84 -2.74 0.63 10.92
C ALA A 84 -3.34 1.86 11.64
N ARG A 85 -3.74 2.86 10.88
CA ARG A 85 -4.41 4.08 11.34
C ARG A 85 -5.77 4.23 10.66
N ARG A 86 -6.69 4.93 11.28
CA ARG A 86 -7.92 5.42 10.64
C ARG A 86 -7.59 6.31 9.45
N MET A 87 -8.54 6.46 8.53
CA MET A 87 -8.40 7.38 7.40
C MET A 87 -7.97 8.77 7.86
N THR A 88 -7.00 9.32 7.18
CA THR A 88 -6.51 10.68 7.38
C THR A 88 -7.39 11.69 6.67
N ALA A 89 -7.29 12.95 7.05
CA ALA A 89 -7.92 14.04 6.30
C ALA A 89 -7.33 14.16 4.90
N VAL A 90 -8.11 14.69 3.97
CA VAL A 90 -7.63 15.01 2.61
C VAL A 90 -6.44 15.96 2.70
N GLY A 91 -5.38 15.66 1.96
CA GLY A 91 -4.14 16.45 1.95
C GLY A 91 -3.18 16.17 3.10
N TYR A 92 -3.45 15.19 3.97
CA TYR A 92 -2.51 14.80 5.02
C TYR A 92 -1.16 14.33 4.45
N ASP A 93 -1.17 13.66 3.31
CA ASP A 93 -0.01 13.22 2.54
C ASP A 93 0.88 14.37 2.03
N LEU A 94 0.35 15.59 2.01
CA LEU A 94 1.05 16.82 1.61
C LEU A 94 1.42 17.69 2.81
N SER A 95 1.33 17.16 4.03
CA SER A 95 1.60 17.90 5.28
C SER A 95 3.08 17.83 5.70
N GLY A 96 3.97 17.44 4.79
CA GLY A 96 5.41 17.43 4.98
C GLY A 96 6.02 16.05 5.23
N PRO A 97 7.36 15.99 5.38
CA PRO A 97 8.11 14.73 5.43
C PRO A 97 7.70 13.78 6.57
N GLU A 98 7.36 14.30 7.73
CA GLU A 98 6.89 13.48 8.85
C GLU A 98 5.56 12.78 8.54
N ALA A 99 4.63 13.48 7.87
CA ALA A 99 3.34 12.93 7.48
C ALA A 99 3.50 11.79 6.46
N THR A 100 4.36 11.96 5.46
CA THR A 100 4.67 10.92 4.48
C THR A 100 5.33 9.71 5.15
N THR A 101 6.28 9.93 6.05
CA THR A 101 6.93 8.85 6.82
C THR A 101 5.92 8.10 7.68
N GLN A 102 4.99 8.80 8.32
CA GLN A 102 3.95 8.17 9.11
C GLN A 102 2.99 7.35 8.24
N LEU A 103 2.63 7.83 7.05
CA LEU A 103 1.81 7.06 6.09
C LEU A 103 2.47 5.75 5.69
N TRP A 104 3.78 5.74 5.41
CA TRP A 104 4.52 4.51 5.12
C TRP A 104 4.48 3.52 6.29
N ARG A 105 4.60 4.01 7.52
CA ARG A 105 4.50 3.18 8.73
C ARG A 105 3.09 2.61 8.91
N ASP A 106 2.08 3.42 8.68
CA ASP A 106 0.68 3.00 8.81
C ASP A 106 0.28 1.96 7.76
N HIS A 107 0.87 2.02 6.56
CA HIS A 107 0.63 1.09 5.44
C HIS A 107 1.68 -0.02 5.32
N ARG A 108 2.54 -0.25 6.31
CA ARG A 108 3.65 -1.21 6.22
C ARG A 108 3.25 -2.63 5.82
N LEU A 109 2.06 -3.11 6.23
CA LEU A 109 1.57 -4.41 5.80
C LEU A 109 1.16 -4.39 4.32
N LEU A 110 0.46 -3.37 3.89
CA LEU A 110 0.05 -3.17 2.50
C LEU A 110 1.28 -3.12 1.55
N VAL A 111 2.28 -2.30 1.88
CA VAL A 111 3.48 -2.17 1.05
C VAL A 111 4.36 -3.41 1.07
N THR A 112 4.33 -4.19 2.17
CA THR A 112 4.96 -5.52 2.23
C THR A 112 4.32 -6.47 1.22
N VAL A 113 3.01 -6.52 1.14
CA VAL A 113 2.27 -7.32 0.15
C VAL A 113 2.65 -6.94 -1.27
N ASN A 114 2.76 -5.64 -1.56
CA ASN A 114 3.21 -5.13 -2.86
C ASN A 114 4.64 -5.55 -3.19
N LEU A 115 5.58 -5.35 -2.26
CA LEU A 115 6.98 -5.77 -2.45
C LEU A 115 7.08 -7.26 -2.80
N LEU A 116 6.33 -8.10 -2.10
CA LEU A 116 6.42 -9.55 -2.23
C LEU A 116 5.59 -10.10 -3.39
N GLY A 117 4.64 -9.32 -3.93
CA GLY A 117 3.71 -9.77 -4.97
C GLY A 117 2.79 -10.89 -4.47
N LEU A 118 2.24 -10.73 -3.27
CA LEU A 118 1.31 -11.69 -2.69
C LEU A 118 -0.13 -11.37 -3.07
N PRO A 119 -0.97 -12.37 -3.33
CA PRO A 119 -2.41 -12.16 -3.52
C PRO A 119 -3.03 -11.59 -2.23
N SER A 120 -3.83 -10.55 -2.38
CA SER A 120 -4.53 -9.93 -1.26
C SER A 120 -5.90 -9.42 -1.68
N VAL A 121 -6.89 -9.57 -0.79
CA VAL A 121 -8.26 -9.09 -0.99
C VAL A 121 -8.63 -8.19 0.18
N ALA A 122 -9.08 -6.97 -0.11
CA ALA A 122 -9.66 -6.08 0.88
C ALA A 122 -11.18 -6.31 0.96
N VAL A 123 -11.69 -6.49 2.18
CA VAL A 123 -13.12 -6.70 2.45
C VAL A 123 -13.61 -5.61 3.39
N PRO A 124 -14.67 -4.87 3.05
CA PRO A 124 -15.29 -3.93 3.97
C PRO A 124 -15.92 -4.69 5.15
N THR A 125 -15.73 -4.17 6.35
CA THR A 125 -16.25 -4.78 7.59
C THR A 125 -17.28 -3.92 8.30
N GLY A 126 -17.60 -2.74 7.77
CA GLY A 126 -18.62 -1.85 8.31
C GLY A 126 -18.14 -0.42 8.45
N LEU A 127 -18.86 0.30 9.30
CA LEU A 127 -18.52 1.65 9.70
C LEU A 127 -18.02 1.64 11.14
N ASP A 128 -17.06 2.49 11.45
CA ASP A 128 -16.65 2.72 12.82
C ASP A 128 -17.65 3.62 13.58
N SER A 129 -17.35 3.96 14.84
CA SER A 129 -18.20 4.80 15.69
C SER A 129 -18.51 6.19 15.13
N ASP A 130 -17.66 6.68 14.23
CA ASP A 130 -17.80 8.00 13.61
C ASP A 130 -18.37 7.92 12.18
N GLY A 131 -18.84 6.72 11.77
CA GLY A 131 -19.42 6.49 10.46
C GLY A 131 -18.39 6.37 9.33
N ILE A 132 -17.11 6.19 9.65
CA ILE A 132 -16.04 6.04 8.65
C ILE A 132 -15.94 4.57 8.23
N PRO A 133 -15.90 4.27 6.92
CA PRO A 133 -15.74 2.91 6.43
C PRO A 133 -14.45 2.26 6.94
N SER A 134 -14.57 1.02 7.39
CA SER A 134 -13.45 0.18 7.79
C SER A 134 -13.43 -1.13 7.01
N GLY A 135 -12.27 -1.77 6.94
CA GLY A 135 -12.09 -3.03 6.26
C GLY A 135 -10.82 -3.74 6.72
N VAL A 136 -10.72 -4.97 6.29
CA VAL A 136 -9.55 -5.82 6.51
C VAL A 136 -8.98 -6.30 5.18
N GLN A 137 -7.71 -6.61 5.15
CA GLN A 137 -7.10 -7.32 4.04
C GLN A 137 -6.79 -8.77 4.44
N LEU A 138 -6.98 -9.66 3.49
CA LEU A 138 -6.72 -11.09 3.59
C LEU A 138 -5.60 -11.41 2.60
N ILE A 139 -4.47 -11.86 3.09
CA ILE A 139 -3.25 -12.10 2.33
C ILE A 139 -3.03 -13.60 2.25
N ALA A 140 -2.87 -14.12 1.04
CA ALA A 140 -2.62 -15.52 0.76
C ALA A 140 -1.17 -15.77 0.28
N PRO A 141 -0.69 -17.01 0.28
CA PRO A 141 0.60 -17.36 -0.31
C PRO A 141 0.64 -17.04 -1.81
N ARG A 142 1.83 -16.98 -2.37
CA ARG A 142 2.04 -16.77 -3.81
C ARG A 142 1.20 -17.75 -4.64
N ASN A 143 0.52 -17.25 -5.67
CA ASN A 143 -0.43 -17.99 -6.51
C ASN A 143 -1.68 -18.51 -5.75
N GLY A 144 -1.91 -18.04 -4.52
CA GLY A 144 -3.04 -18.43 -3.68
C GLY A 144 -4.26 -17.52 -3.84
N ASP A 145 -4.50 -16.93 -5.00
CA ASP A 145 -5.62 -16.01 -5.25
C ASP A 145 -6.97 -16.63 -4.85
N HIS A 146 -7.17 -17.91 -5.19
CA HIS A 146 -8.37 -18.66 -4.83
C HIS A 146 -8.55 -18.82 -3.31
N ILE A 147 -7.44 -18.90 -2.55
CA ILE A 147 -7.45 -18.97 -1.09
C ILE A 147 -7.84 -17.61 -0.52
N ALA A 148 -7.24 -16.51 -1.03
CA ALA A 148 -7.58 -15.16 -0.64
C ALA A 148 -9.07 -14.85 -0.88
N LEU A 149 -9.59 -15.21 -2.07
CA LEU A 149 -11.01 -15.01 -2.42
C LEU A 149 -11.95 -15.86 -1.56
N ALA A 150 -11.60 -17.12 -1.27
CA ALA A 150 -12.40 -17.97 -0.39
C ALA A 150 -12.48 -17.40 1.04
N ALA A 151 -11.34 -16.94 1.57
CA ALA A 151 -11.30 -16.30 2.89
C ALA A 151 -12.08 -14.98 2.92
N ALA A 152 -11.95 -14.15 1.86
CA ALA A 152 -12.71 -12.91 1.71
C ALA A 152 -14.22 -13.15 1.71
N ARG A 153 -14.67 -14.18 0.97
CA ARG A 153 -16.08 -14.59 0.96
C ARG A 153 -16.58 -15.03 2.34
N ALA A 154 -15.77 -15.73 3.13
CA ALA A 154 -16.13 -16.12 4.48
C ALA A 154 -16.29 -14.91 5.40
N VAL A 155 -15.42 -13.91 5.30
CA VAL A 155 -15.56 -12.65 6.04
C VAL A 155 -16.82 -11.91 5.60
N GLU A 156 -17.03 -11.72 4.29
CA GLU A 156 -18.21 -11.05 3.74
C GLU A 156 -19.52 -11.72 4.20
N GLN A 157 -19.59 -13.05 4.21
CA GLN A 157 -20.74 -13.80 4.71
C GLN A 157 -20.98 -13.57 6.21
N SER A 158 -19.93 -13.36 7.00
CA SER A 158 -20.02 -13.12 8.44
C SER A 158 -20.47 -11.70 8.79
N VAL A 159 -19.97 -10.69 8.05
CA VAL A 159 -20.25 -9.28 8.33
C VAL A 159 -21.45 -8.73 7.55
N GLY A 160 -21.89 -9.44 6.51
CA GLY A 160 -22.94 -9.02 5.59
C GLY A 160 -22.39 -8.13 4.46
N THR A 161 -23.25 -7.90 3.47
CA THR A 161 -22.94 -6.99 2.35
C THR A 161 -23.37 -5.57 2.70
N PHE A 162 -22.47 -4.61 2.46
CA PHE A 162 -22.78 -3.20 2.66
C PHE A 162 -23.45 -2.62 1.42
N THR A 163 -24.52 -1.87 1.63
CA THR A 163 -25.16 -1.11 0.55
C THR A 163 -24.16 -0.07 0.04
N PRO A 164 -23.92 0.02 -1.26
CA PRO A 164 -23.07 1.07 -1.82
C PRO A 164 -23.52 2.44 -1.33
N LEU A 165 -22.57 3.33 -1.10
CA LEU A 165 -22.86 4.71 -0.75
C LEU A 165 -23.87 5.27 -1.77
N LYS A 166 -25.02 5.76 -1.28
CA LYS A 166 -25.97 6.44 -2.14
C LYS A 166 -25.29 7.68 -2.70
N LYS A 167 -25.33 7.84 -4.02
CA LYS A 167 -24.90 9.09 -4.66
C LYS A 167 -25.63 10.26 -3.99
N PRO A 168 -24.92 11.27 -3.46
CA PRO A 168 -25.57 12.45 -2.92
C PRO A 168 -26.51 13.06 -3.95
N ALA A 169 -27.69 13.49 -3.53
CA ALA A 169 -28.64 14.14 -4.42
C ALA A 169 -27.96 15.39 -5.02
N GLY A 170 -27.94 15.48 -6.34
CA GLY A 170 -27.34 16.63 -7.06
C GLY A 170 -25.87 16.49 -7.45
N MET A 171 -25.18 15.38 -7.09
CA MET A 171 -23.83 15.14 -7.57
C MET A 171 -23.85 14.56 -8.98
N ASP A 172 -23.45 15.37 -9.97
CA ASP A 172 -23.24 14.90 -11.34
C ASP A 172 -21.76 14.52 -11.51
N LEU A 173 -21.49 13.21 -11.64
CA LEU A 173 -20.13 12.69 -11.79
C LEU A 173 -19.46 13.10 -13.10
N GLN A 174 -20.22 13.55 -14.10
CA GLN A 174 -19.64 14.04 -15.36
C GLN A 174 -18.90 15.38 -15.18
N ASN A 175 -19.22 16.14 -14.13
CA ASN A 175 -18.55 17.41 -13.82
C ASN A 175 -17.34 17.28 -12.90
N VAL A 176 -16.96 16.07 -12.48
CA VAL A 176 -15.85 15.82 -11.55
C VAL A 176 -14.62 15.24 -12.27
N ILE A 177 -14.78 14.80 -13.54
CA ILE A 177 -13.74 14.16 -14.35
C ILE A 177 -13.38 15.04 -15.57
N GLY A 178 -13.53 16.34 -15.44
CA GLY A 178 -13.13 17.34 -16.45
C GLY A 178 -11.78 17.95 -16.12
#